data_86480961d554b35f5bbf90acfb2f1820
#
_entry.id   86480961d554b35f5bbf90acfb2f1820
#
_cell.length_a   1.000
_cell.length_b   1.000
_cell.length_c   1.000
_cell.angle_alpha   90.00
_cell.angle_beta   90.00
_cell.angle_gamma   90.00
#
_symmetry.space_group_name_H-M   'P 1'
#
loop_
_entity.id
_entity.type
_entity.pdbx_description
1 polymer ?
#
loop_
_entity_poly.entity_id
_entity_poly.type
_entity_poly.pdbx_seq_one_letter_code
_entity_poly.pdbx_strand_id
1 'polypeptide(L)'
;IDAAVLWEPTLSTAIGAGGKLLYSTKEEPGLIPDTLAVRQEVLDSSSDAVQKIVDSWFDGVEKLNARDDDFIQAICDGAELTRDDYMTMLDGVTIFDKAKNEETFKDGDDYTYLSYTLQKSAEFLLSTKMIDEIPDDLSSILDDTYIKGAE
;
A
#
# COMPACT_ATOMS: atom_id res chain seq x y z
N ILE A 1 8.50 0.59 27.81
CA ILE A 1 7.42 1.38 27.18
C ILE A 1 6.11 0.63 27.37
N ASP A 2 5.00 1.36 27.51
CA ASP A 2 3.70 0.76 27.83
C ASP A 2 2.92 0.36 26.57
N ALA A 3 3.17 1.04 25.43
CA ALA A 3 2.58 0.75 24.13
C ALA A 3 3.50 1.23 23.00
N ALA A 4 3.34 0.64 21.81
CA ALA A 4 4.06 1.01 20.60
C ALA A 4 3.18 0.81 19.37
N VAL A 5 3.43 1.60 18.32
CA VAL A 5 2.90 1.38 16.96
C VAL A 5 4.04 0.76 16.14
N LEU A 6 3.80 -0.40 15.56
CA LEU A 6 4.82 -1.22 14.92
C LEU A 6 4.32 -1.76 13.57
N TRP A 7 5.26 -1.99 12.66
CA TRP A 7 5.08 -2.70 11.40
C TRP A 7 5.71 -4.10 11.47
N GLU A 8 5.34 -4.96 10.53
CA GLU A 8 6.05 -6.22 10.33
C GLU A 8 7.49 -5.97 9.81
N PRO A 9 8.49 -6.76 10.21
CA PRO A 9 8.41 -7.94 11.11
C PRO A 9 8.50 -7.60 12.61
N THR A 10 8.66 -6.32 12.96
CA THR A 10 8.86 -5.87 14.36
C THR A 10 7.63 -6.16 15.22
N LEU A 11 6.43 -6.08 14.65
CA LEU A 11 5.18 -6.42 15.33
C LEU A 11 5.18 -7.89 15.77
N SER A 12 5.47 -8.81 14.85
CA SER A 12 5.55 -10.25 15.15
C SER A 12 6.62 -10.54 16.23
N THR A 13 7.77 -9.86 16.17
CA THR A 13 8.82 -9.98 17.18
C THR A 13 8.32 -9.53 18.58
N ALA A 14 7.61 -8.40 18.63
CA ALA A 14 7.07 -7.88 19.89
C ALA A 14 6.00 -8.81 20.47
N ILE A 15 5.13 -9.38 19.65
CA ILE A 15 4.13 -10.37 20.07
C ILE A 15 4.83 -11.63 20.60
N GLY A 16 5.84 -12.13 19.89
CA GLY A 16 6.65 -13.28 20.33
C GLY A 16 7.36 -13.04 21.68
N ALA A 17 7.69 -11.80 22.00
CA ALA A 17 8.27 -11.39 23.28
C ALA A 17 7.21 -11.16 24.39
N GLY A 18 5.94 -11.47 24.15
CA GLY A 18 4.84 -11.37 25.14
C GLY A 18 4.00 -10.10 25.02
N GLY A 19 4.20 -9.30 23.97
CA GLY A 19 3.35 -8.16 23.64
C GLY A 19 1.93 -8.61 23.30
N LYS A 20 0.97 -7.69 23.48
CA LYS A 20 -0.44 -7.94 23.13
C LYS A 20 -0.86 -6.96 22.02
N LEU A 21 -1.42 -7.50 20.93
CA LEU A 21 -2.05 -6.68 19.90
C LEU A 21 -3.33 -6.04 20.48
N LEU A 22 -3.40 -4.73 20.40
CA LEU A 22 -4.59 -3.95 20.80
C LEU A 22 -5.47 -3.59 19.63
N TYR A 23 -4.85 -3.26 18.48
CA TYR A 23 -5.53 -2.88 17.24
C TYR A 23 -4.62 -3.15 16.05
N SER A 24 -5.17 -3.47 14.91
CA SER A 24 -4.47 -3.62 13.64
C SER A 24 -5.28 -3.01 12.51
N THR A 25 -4.61 -2.30 11.58
CA THR A 25 -5.21 -1.78 10.35
C THR A 25 -5.73 -2.88 9.41
N LYS A 26 -5.46 -4.14 9.70
CA LYS A 26 -6.10 -5.30 9.03
C LYS A 26 -7.63 -5.26 9.13
N GLU A 27 -8.17 -4.64 10.19
CA GLU A 27 -9.62 -4.48 10.38
C GLU A 27 -10.22 -3.36 9.51
N GLU A 28 -9.36 -2.46 8.98
CA GLU A 28 -9.73 -1.32 8.14
C GLU A 28 -8.79 -1.23 6.92
N PRO A 29 -8.92 -2.14 5.94
CA PRO A 29 -8.08 -2.12 4.73
C PRO A 29 -8.20 -0.78 4.00
N GLY A 30 -7.06 -0.17 3.66
CA GLY A 30 -7.00 1.14 3.02
C GLY A 30 -6.81 2.32 3.97
N LEU A 31 -6.88 2.11 5.31
CA LEU A 31 -6.57 3.15 6.28
C LEU A 31 -5.13 3.67 6.15
N ILE A 32 -4.18 2.77 5.90
CA ILE A 32 -2.77 3.11 5.65
C ILE A 32 -2.37 2.43 4.33
N PRO A 33 -2.64 3.06 3.16
CA PRO A 33 -2.27 2.49 1.88
C PRO A 33 -0.79 2.73 1.58
N ASP A 34 -0.09 1.72 1.08
CA ASP A 34 1.16 1.91 0.37
C ASP A 34 0.87 2.37 -1.06
N THR A 35 1.58 3.39 -1.51
CA THR A 35 1.32 4.02 -2.81
C THR A 35 2.59 4.17 -3.63
N LEU A 36 2.48 4.08 -4.95
CA LEU A 36 3.54 4.46 -5.87
C LEU A 36 3.46 5.97 -6.13
N ALA A 37 4.42 6.73 -5.62
CA ALA A 37 4.54 8.16 -5.89
C ALA A 37 5.59 8.40 -6.99
N VAL A 38 5.21 9.09 -8.04
CA VAL A 38 6.07 9.42 -9.19
C VAL A 38 6.12 10.93 -9.39
N ARG A 39 7.32 11.47 -9.62
CA ARG A 39 7.48 12.90 -9.90
C ARG A 39 6.94 13.25 -11.29
N GLN A 40 6.31 14.41 -11.42
CA GLN A 40 5.73 14.87 -12.70
C GLN A 40 6.75 14.84 -13.85
N GLU A 41 7.99 15.27 -13.60
CA GLU A 41 9.06 15.25 -14.62
C GLU A 41 9.33 13.82 -15.18
N VAL A 42 9.12 12.78 -14.38
CA VAL A 42 9.27 11.38 -14.80
C VAL A 42 8.07 10.94 -15.61
N LEU A 43 6.86 11.33 -15.20
CA LEU A 43 5.64 11.10 -15.98
C LEU A 43 5.74 11.73 -17.37
N ASP A 44 6.23 12.99 -17.45
CA ASP A 44 6.37 13.74 -18.70
C ASP A 44 7.44 13.15 -19.65
N SER A 45 8.53 12.62 -19.10
CA SER A 45 9.69 12.19 -19.88
C SER A 45 9.81 10.68 -20.07
N SER A 46 9.16 9.88 -19.24
CA SER A 46 9.36 8.43 -19.15
C SER A 46 8.09 7.66 -18.81
N SER A 47 6.93 8.11 -19.28
CA SER A 47 5.62 7.52 -19.05
C SER A 47 5.58 6.00 -19.34
N ASP A 48 6.20 5.56 -20.45
CA ASP A 48 6.30 4.14 -20.81
C ASP A 48 7.05 3.31 -19.76
N ALA A 49 8.04 3.90 -19.09
CA ALA A 49 8.76 3.21 -18.02
C ALA A 49 7.89 3.08 -16.75
N VAL A 50 7.10 4.10 -16.45
CA VAL A 50 6.13 4.07 -15.34
C VAL A 50 5.06 2.99 -15.60
N GLN A 51 4.52 2.92 -16.83
CA GLN A 51 3.56 1.87 -17.20
C GLN A 51 4.16 0.48 -16.98
N LYS A 52 5.41 0.24 -17.43
CA LYS A 52 6.07 -1.06 -17.24
C LYS A 52 6.27 -1.42 -15.76
N ILE A 53 6.51 -0.44 -14.90
CA ILE A 53 6.61 -0.66 -13.45
C ILE A 53 5.25 -1.11 -12.89
N VAL A 54 4.18 -0.42 -13.26
CA VAL A 54 2.82 -0.76 -12.82
C VAL A 54 2.39 -2.13 -13.34
N ASP A 55 2.65 -2.42 -14.62
CA ASP A 55 2.35 -3.74 -15.23
C ASP A 55 3.11 -4.85 -14.50
N SER A 56 4.43 -4.64 -14.27
CA SER A 56 5.26 -5.63 -13.54
C SER A 56 4.81 -5.86 -12.10
N TRP A 57 4.28 -4.82 -11.45
CA TRP A 57 3.67 -4.94 -10.13
C TRP A 57 2.47 -5.89 -10.17
N PHE A 58 1.53 -5.67 -11.11
CA PHE A 58 0.34 -6.51 -11.21
C PHE A 58 0.67 -7.95 -11.64
N ASP A 59 1.65 -8.15 -12.52
CA ASP A 59 2.17 -9.49 -12.85
C ASP A 59 2.71 -10.20 -11.59
N GLY A 60 3.40 -9.46 -10.73
CA GLY A 60 3.89 -9.96 -9.45
C GLY A 60 2.75 -10.31 -8.49
N VAL A 61 1.73 -9.47 -8.39
CA VAL A 61 0.54 -9.71 -7.57
C VAL A 61 -0.22 -10.96 -8.06
N GLU A 62 -0.32 -11.15 -9.37
CA GLU A 62 -0.96 -12.33 -9.96
C GLU A 62 -0.22 -13.63 -9.56
N LYS A 63 1.12 -13.64 -9.68
CA LYS A 63 1.95 -14.78 -9.24
C LYS A 63 1.83 -15.04 -7.74
N LEU A 64 1.81 -13.99 -6.94
CA LEU A 64 1.65 -14.10 -5.49
C LEU A 64 0.28 -14.72 -5.13
N ASN A 65 -0.79 -14.27 -5.78
CA ASN A 65 -2.14 -14.81 -5.59
C ASN A 65 -2.25 -16.26 -6.07
N ALA A 66 -1.53 -16.62 -7.14
CA ALA A 66 -1.42 -17.99 -7.63
C ALA A 66 -0.56 -18.89 -6.74
N ARG A 67 0.11 -18.33 -5.72
CA ARG A 67 1.07 -19.02 -4.85
C ARG A 67 2.21 -19.67 -5.64
N ASP A 68 2.72 -18.97 -6.65
CA ASP A 68 3.86 -19.41 -7.46
C ASP A 68 5.08 -19.62 -6.58
N ASP A 69 5.55 -20.86 -6.50
CA ASP A 69 6.62 -21.25 -5.58
C ASP A 69 7.96 -20.60 -5.93
N ASP A 70 8.29 -20.51 -7.22
CA ASP A 70 9.56 -19.93 -7.67
C ASP A 70 9.56 -18.41 -7.42
N PHE A 71 8.43 -17.75 -7.64
CA PHE A 71 8.27 -16.32 -7.37
C PHE A 71 8.39 -16.00 -5.88
N ILE A 72 7.69 -16.75 -5.03
CA ILE A 72 7.77 -16.58 -3.58
C ILE A 72 9.18 -16.86 -3.07
N GLN A 73 9.85 -17.90 -3.58
CA GLN A 73 11.22 -18.21 -3.20
C GLN A 73 12.18 -17.07 -3.58
N ALA A 74 12.04 -16.49 -4.79
CA ALA A 74 12.85 -15.36 -5.20
C ALA A 74 12.66 -14.12 -4.30
N ILE A 75 11.45 -13.87 -3.82
CA ILE A 75 11.20 -12.79 -2.84
C ILE A 75 11.89 -13.11 -1.51
N CYS A 76 11.74 -14.33 -1.00
CA CYS A 76 12.37 -14.75 0.25
C CYS A 76 13.89 -14.62 0.20
N ASP A 77 14.51 -15.06 -0.91
CA ASP A 77 15.96 -14.98 -1.11
C ASP A 77 16.43 -13.52 -1.17
N GLY A 78 15.69 -12.65 -1.87
CA GLY A 78 16.02 -11.23 -1.98
C GLY A 78 15.83 -10.44 -0.68
N ALA A 79 14.91 -10.86 0.17
CA ALA A 79 14.60 -10.23 1.46
C ALA A 79 15.32 -10.89 2.64
N GLU A 80 16.08 -11.95 2.43
CA GLU A 80 16.75 -12.76 3.46
C GLU A 80 15.76 -13.32 4.51
N LEU A 81 14.55 -13.71 4.06
CA LEU A 81 13.49 -14.25 4.90
C LEU A 81 13.32 -15.75 4.69
N THR A 82 12.85 -16.43 5.73
CA THR A 82 12.30 -17.78 5.52
C THR A 82 10.92 -17.68 4.87
N ARG A 83 10.50 -18.75 4.19
CA ARG A 83 9.16 -18.80 3.59
C ARG A 83 8.06 -18.65 4.65
N ASP A 84 8.22 -19.26 5.81
CA ASP A 84 7.24 -19.21 6.90
C ASP A 84 7.11 -17.79 7.46
N ASP A 85 8.23 -17.08 7.63
CA ASP A 85 8.22 -15.67 8.07
C ASP A 85 7.53 -14.79 7.04
N TYR A 86 7.86 -14.95 5.74
CA TYR A 86 7.23 -14.18 4.66
C TYR A 86 5.72 -14.43 4.59
N MET A 87 5.27 -15.68 4.70
CA MET A 87 3.84 -16.01 4.68
C MET A 87 3.12 -15.43 5.90
N THR A 88 3.75 -15.43 7.07
CA THR A 88 3.19 -14.80 8.28
C THR A 88 3.04 -13.29 8.10
N MET A 89 4.03 -12.62 7.48
CA MET A 89 3.95 -11.18 7.17
C MET A 89 2.84 -10.88 6.17
N LEU A 90 2.67 -11.71 5.13
CA LEU A 90 1.60 -11.56 4.15
C LEU A 90 0.20 -11.64 4.78
N ASP A 91 0.02 -12.43 5.83
CA ASP A 91 -1.27 -12.50 6.54
C ASP A 91 -1.62 -11.18 7.27
N GLY A 92 -0.65 -10.31 7.47
CA GLY A 92 -0.81 -8.99 8.09
C GLY A 92 -1.17 -7.87 7.12
N VAL A 93 -1.08 -8.09 5.80
CA VAL A 93 -1.30 -7.08 4.76
C VAL A 93 -2.35 -7.52 3.75
N THR A 94 -2.98 -6.55 3.11
CA THR A 94 -3.89 -6.80 1.99
C THR A 94 -3.28 -6.21 0.73
N ILE A 95 -2.80 -7.06 -0.18
CA ILE A 95 -2.25 -6.62 -1.46
C ILE A 95 -3.39 -6.53 -2.48
N PHE A 96 -3.60 -5.35 -3.02
CA PHE A 96 -4.68 -5.09 -3.96
C PHE A 96 -4.26 -5.52 -5.37
N ASP A 97 -5.07 -6.37 -6.00
CA ASP A 97 -4.96 -6.68 -7.42
C ASP A 97 -5.43 -5.49 -8.29
N LYS A 98 -5.35 -5.65 -9.61
CA LYS A 98 -5.73 -4.59 -10.56
C LYS A 98 -7.19 -4.15 -10.37
N ALA A 99 -8.12 -5.09 -10.26
CA ALA A 99 -9.55 -4.79 -10.11
C ALA A 99 -9.83 -4.03 -8.81
N LYS A 100 -9.18 -4.40 -7.72
CA LYS A 100 -9.31 -3.70 -6.44
C LYS A 100 -8.67 -2.31 -6.49
N ASN A 101 -7.52 -2.16 -7.18
CA ASN A 101 -6.95 -0.84 -7.43
C ASN A 101 -7.88 0.05 -8.24
N GLU A 102 -8.50 -0.44 -9.34
CA GLU A 102 -9.49 0.31 -10.10
C GLU A 102 -10.69 0.75 -9.25
N GLU A 103 -11.08 -0.06 -8.26
CA GLU A 103 -12.13 0.31 -7.31
C GLU A 103 -11.69 1.43 -6.38
N THR A 104 -10.45 1.40 -5.85
CA THR A 104 -9.97 2.38 -4.87
C THR A 104 -9.86 3.79 -5.42
N PHE A 105 -9.72 3.97 -6.73
CA PHE A 105 -9.70 5.29 -7.39
C PHE A 105 -11.07 5.88 -7.65
N LYS A 106 -12.16 5.16 -7.37
CA LYS A 106 -13.52 5.72 -7.46
C LYS A 106 -13.81 6.61 -6.26
N ASP A 107 -14.86 7.42 -6.39
CA ASP A 107 -15.36 8.21 -5.25
C ASP A 107 -16.11 7.32 -4.27
N GLY A 108 -15.93 7.60 -2.97
CA GLY A 108 -16.63 6.92 -1.89
C GLY A 108 -16.38 7.57 -0.54
N ASP A 109 -16.96 6.99 0.51
CA ASP A 109 -17.05 7.58 1.86
C ASP A 109 -16.45 6.67 2.96
N ASP A 110 -15.62 5.70 2.58
CA ASP A 110 -14.87 4.83 3.48
C ASP A 110 -13.41 4.63 3.02
N TYR A 111 -12.61 3.93 3.81
CA TYR A 111 -11.18 3.69 3.54
C TYR A 111 -10.91 2.76 2.34
N THR A 112 -11.93 2.21 1.67
CA THR A 112 -11.76 1.53 0.39
C THR A 112 -11.30 2.51 -0.69
N TYR A 113 -11.67 3.77 -0.59
CA TYR A 113 -11.46 4.80 -1.61
C TYR A 113 -10.31 5.73 -1.25
N LEU A 114 -9.35 5.89 -2.18
CA LEU A 114 -8.17 6.72 -1.95
C LEU A 114 -8.50 8.20 -1.71
N SER A 115 -9.51 8.74 -2.37
CA SER A 115 -9.97 10.11 -2.15
C SER A 115 -10.39 10.34 -0.70
N TYR A 116 -11.12 9.39 -0.11
CA TYR A 116 -11.52 9.45 1.30
C TYR A 116 -10.31 9.35 2.24
N THR A 117 -9.43 8.36 2.03
CA THR A 117 -8.21 8.19 2.84
C THR A 117 -7.31 9.43 2.77
N LEU A 118 -7.14 10.00 1.57
CA LEU A 118 -6.35 11.21 1.35
C LEU A 118 -6.94 12.40 2.10
N GLN A 119 -8.28 12.60 2.03
CA GLN A 119 -8.97 13.66 2.75
C GLN A 119 -8.80 13.50 4.27
N LYS A 120 -8.99 12.28 4.81
CA LYS A 120 -8.82 12.01 6.25
C LYS A 120 -7.38 12.21 6.71
N SER A 121 -6.41 11.83 5.90
CA SER A 121 -5.00 12.08 6.18
C SER A 121 -4.68 13.58 6.20
N ALA A 122 -5.20 14.35 5.25
CA ALA A 122 -5.00 15.80 5.19
C ALA A 122 -5.66 16.51 6.41
N GLU A 123 -6.87 16.11 6.79
CA GLU A 123 -7.55 16.61 7.99
C GLU A 123 -6.74 16.34 9.27
N PHE A 124 -6.17 15.13 9.38
CA PHE A 124 -5.30 14.77 10.50
C PHE A 124 -4.03 15.62 10.52
N LEU A 125 -3.33 15.75 9.39
CA LEU A 125 -2.11 16.54 9.26
C LEU A 125 -2.35 18.02 9.62
N LEU A 126 -3.49 18.59 9.19
CA LEU A 126 -3.90 19.94 9.56
C LEU A 126 -4.17 20.05 11.06
N SER A 127 -4.90 19.10 11.65
CA SER A 127 -5.23 19.11 13.07
C SER A 127 -4.00 19.03 13.98
N THR A 128 -2.95 18.34 13.51
CA THR A 128 -1.67 18.20 14.21
C THR A 128 -0.65 19.29 13.84
N LYS A 129 -1.03 20.24 12.99
CA LYS A 129 -0.20 21.34 12.50
C LYS A 129 1.06 20.86 11.76
N MET A 130 0.98 19.75 11.09
CA MET A 130 2.03 19.24 10.19
C MET A 130 1.91 19.88 8.80
N ILE A 131 0.73 20.40 8.45
CA ILE A 131 0.49 21.27 7.30
C ILE A 131 -0.30 22.50 7.78
N ASP A 132 -0.18 23.61 7.05
CA ASP A 132 -0.86 24.87 7.38
C ASP A 132 -2.26 24.94 6.76
N GLU A 133 -2.49 24.27 5.64
CA GLU A 133 -3.77 24.26 4.92
C GLU A 133 -3.94 22.93 4.15
N ILE A 134 -5.19 22.58 3.85
CA ILE A 134 -5.53 21.48 2.95
C ILE A 134 -5.65 22.07 1.54
N PRO A 135 -4.94 21.52 0.52
CA PRO A 135 -5.10 21.96 -0.86
C PRO A 135 -6.56 21.83 -1.34
N ASP A 136 -7.03 22.81 -2.12
CA ASP A 136 -8.41 22.85 -2.65
C ASP A 136 -8.72 21.63 -3.55
N ASP A 137 -7.71 21.11 -4.25
CA ASP A 137 -7.84 19.95 -5.14
C ASP A 137 -6.85 18.85 -4.74
N LEU A 138 -7.18 18.12 -3.67
CA LEU A 138 -6.43 16.96 -3.24
C LEU A 138 -6.47 15.81 -4.25
N SER A 139 -7.54 15.70 -5.01
CA SER A 139 -7.73 14.61 -5.98
C SER A 139 -6.78 14.71 -7.17
N SER A 140 -6.24 15.91 -7.44
CA SER A 140 -5.29 16.13 -8.55
C SER A 140 -3.98 15.35 -8.44
N ILE A 141 -3.64 14.83 -7.26
CA ILE A 141 -2.46 13.97 -7.07
C ILE A 141 -2.73 12.49 -7.33
N LEU A 142 -3.99 12.10 -7.51
CA LEU A 142 -4.38 10.73 -7.79
C LEU A 142 -4.45 10.52 -9.31
N ASP A 143 -3.65 9.60 -9.82
CA ASP A 143 -3.58 9.27 -11.25
C ASP A 143 -3.83 7.78 -11.47
N ASP A 144 -4.97 7.42 -12.03
CA ASP A 144 -5.38 6.06 -12.35
C ASP A 144 -5.07 5.63 -13.80
N THR A 145 -4.45 6.51 -14.58
CA THR A 145 -4.14 6.28 -16.00
C THR A 145 -3.34 5.00 -16.20
N TYR A 146 -2.34 4.79 -15.35
CA TYR A 146 -1.44 3.64 -15.45
C TYR A 146 -2.05 2.32 -14.99
N ILE A 147 -3.15 2.37 -14.22
CA ILE A 147 -3.90 1.17 -13.81
C ILE A 147 -4.79 0.68 -14.96
N LYS A 148 -5.44 1.61 -15.64
CA LYS A 148 -6.34 1.31 -16.77
C LYS A 148 -5.58 0.79 -17.99
N GLY A 149 -4.30 1.11 -18.10
CA GLY A 149 -3.46 0.86 -19.25
C GLY A 149 -3.66 1.95 -20.32
N ALA A 150 -2.69 2.12 -21.22
CA ALA A 150 -2.87 2.95 -22.39
C ALA A 150 -3.92 2.28 -23.29
N GLU A 151 -4.99 3.02 -23.65
CA GLU A 151 -5.92 2.62 -24.69
C GLU A 151 -5.23 2.61 -26.09
#